data_692a40646d858753fc22af9bf667dc7f
#
_entry.id   692a40646d858753fc22af9bf667dc7f
#
_cell.length_a   1.000
_cell.length_b   1.000
_cell.length_c   1.000
_cell.angle_alpha   90.00
_cell.angle_beta   90.00
_cell.angle_gamma   90.00
#
_symmetry.space_group_name_H-M   'P 1'
#
loop_
_entity.id
_entity.type
_entity.pdbx_description
1 polymer ?
#
loop_
_entity_poly.entity_id
_entity_poly.type
_entity_poly.pdbx_seq_one_letter_code
_entity_poly.pdbx_strand_id
1 'polypeptide(L)'
;MKRLQIKAENVTDQGIFTGHASVFGVVDLDNDVVEPGAFAESIATGTAAAGVLIFGQHDDRKEPLGRSMELREDATGLFVKGQISDTAMGRDYRQLIKDGVLDQMSIGYVAQEYDVDTNNVRHLRKVDLLEISIVNYPANTEAKIESYKGGHTQMKTAKEQTPATKEVKEETGAEGQAVTMTEEQLAQLLEQAAESGATKALKAAADAADDETK
;
A
#
# COMPACT_ATOMS: atom_id res chain seq x y z
N MET A 1 -38.17 19.63 -22.56
CA MET A 1 -36.99 18.71 -22.50
C MET A 1 -37.05 17.96 -21.17
N LYS A 2 -37.36 16.68 -21.18
CA LYS A 2 -37.30 15.84 -19.96
C LYS A 2 -35.83 15.45 -19.73
N ARG A 3 -35.24 15.92 -18.64
CA ARG A 3 -33.95 15.41 -18.17
C ARG A 3 -34.14 13.97 -17.70
N LEU A 4 -33.49 13.02 -18.37
CA LEU A 4 -33.32 11.67 -17.83
C LEU A 4 -32.41 11.80 -16.58
N GLN A 5 -32.96 11.60 -15.40
CA GLN A 5 -32.18 11.35 -14.20
C GLN A 5 -31.73 9.90 -14.28
N ILE A 6 -30.44 9.70 -14.57
CA ILE A 6 -29.78 8.41 -14.38
C ILE A 6 -29.69 8.23 -12.87
N LYS A 7 -30.50 7.30 -12.32
CA LYS A 7 -30.39 6.91 -10.92
C LYS A 7 -29.02 6.25 -10.71
N ALA A 8 -28.27 6.74 -9.73
CA ALA A 8 -26.94 6.27 -9.37
C ALA A 8 -26.90 4.81 -8.85
N GLU A 9 -27.99 4.08 -8.95
CA GLU A 9 -28.17 2.73 -8.37
C GLU A 9 -27.59 1.60 -9.22
N ASN A 10 -26.99 1.87 -10.39
CA ASN A 10 -26.50 0.83 -11.31
C ASN A 10 -25.03 0.94 -11.71
N VAL A 11 -24.19 1.62 -10.94
CA VAL A 11 -22.73 1.51 -11.12
C VAL A 11 -22.24 0.35 -10.28
N THR A 12 -22.29 -0.85 -10.86
CA THR A 12 -21.70 -2.05 -10.23
C THR A 12 -20.21 -1.81 -10.02
N ASP A 13 -19.78 -1.91 -8.77
CA ASP A 13 -18.37 -1.95 -8.40
C ASP A 13 -17.73 -3.21 -9.00
N GLN A 14 -17.00 -3.06 -10.09
CA GLN A 14 -16.37 -4.19 -10.79
C GLN A 14 -15.12 -4.71 -10.08
N GLY A 15 -14.65 -4.05 -9.03
CA GLY A 15 -13.44 -4.45 -8.30
C GLY A 15 -12.16 -4.36 -9.13
N ILE A 16 -12.14 -3.53 -10.19
CA ILE A 16 -10.96 -3.37 -11.06
C ILE A 16 -10.04 -2.30 -10.48
N PHE A 17 -8.76 -2.62 -10.40
CA PHE A 17 -7.71 -1.69 -10.02
C PHE A 17 -6.54 -1.75 -11.00
N THR A 18 -5.70 -0.71 -11.00
CA THR A 18 -4.41 -0.66 -11.70
C THR A 18 -3.36 -0.04 -10.82
N GLY A 19 -2.10 -0.39 -11.07
CA GLY A 19 -0.94 0.16 -10.37
C GLY A 19 0.32 -0.61 -10.71
N HIS A 20 1.39 -0.36 -9.96
CA HIS A 20 2.64 -1.09 -10.07
C HIS A 20 2.83 -2.00 -8.87
N ALA A 21 2.90 -3.31 -9.10
CA ALA A 21 3.10 -4.32 -8.05
C ALA A 21 4.57 -4.46 -7.65
N SER A 22 5.50 -3.94 -8.45
CA SER A 22 6.92 -3.79 -8.16
C SER A 22 7.46 -2.62 -8.97
N VAL A 23 8.32 -1.79 -8.39
CA VAL A 23 8.98 -0.64 -9.04
C VAL A 23 10.45 -0.96 -9.22
N PHE A 24 10.97 -0.75 -10.43
CA PHE A 24 12.36 -1.05 -10.78
C PHE A 24 13.37 -0.12 -10.09
N GLY A 25 14.56 -0.64 -9.84
CA GLY A 25 15.68 0.15 -9.36
C GLY A 25 15.55 0.67 -7.92
N VAL A 26 14.53 0.24 -7.18
CA VAL A 26 14.34 0.57 -5.76
C VAL A 26 14.91 -0.56 -4.91
N VAL A 27 15.81 -0.25 -3.98
CA VAL A 27 16.25 -1.21 -2.95
C VAL A 27 15.10 -1.38 -1.97
N ASP A 28 14.57 -2.58 -1.90
CA ASP A 28 13.46 -2.91 -1.05
C ASP A 28 13.87 -3.29 0.39
N LEU A 29 12.91 -3.62 1.25
CA LEU A 29 13.17 -3.96 2.65
C LEU A 29 13.85 -5.33 2.83
N ASP A 30 13.84 -6.18 1.81
CA ASP A 30 14.55 -7.46 1.78
C ASP A 30 15.95 -7.35 1.17
N ASN A 31 16.37 -6.11 0.87
CA ASN A 31 17.65 -5.78 0.24
C ASN A 31 17.76 -6.28 -1.20
N ASP A 32 16.62 -6.32 -1.90
CA ASP A 32 16.49 -6.67 -3.31
C ASP A 32 16.25 -5.44 -4.17
N VAL A 33 16.77 -5.50 -5.40
CA VAL A 33 16.44 -4.57 -6.49
C VAL A 33 15.92 -5.39 -7.67
N VAL A 34 14.73 -5.08 -8.12
CA VAL A 34 14.20 -5.66 -9.36
C VAL A 34 14.69 -4.84 -10.54
N GLU A 35 15.38 -5.49 -11.46
CA GLU A 35 15.91 -4.87 -12.66
C GLU A 35 14.87 -4.88 -13.80
N PRO A 36 14.89 -3.88 -14.71
CA PRO A 36 14.07 -3.92 -15.92
C PRO A 36 14.32 -5.19 -16.72
N GLY A 37 13.25 -5.86 -17.15
CA GLY A 37 13.31 -7.13 -17.86
C GLY A 37 13.17 -8.37 -16.97
N ALA A 38 13.20 -8.22 -15.64
CA ALA A 38 13.18 -9.33 -14.70
C ALA A 38 11.91 -10.20 -14.82
N PHE A 39 10.77 -9.62 -15.18
CA PHE A 39 9.49 -10.33 -15.34
C PHE A 39 9.20 -10.78 -16.79
N ALA A 40 10.01 -10.37 -17.77
CA ALA A 40 9.68 -10.51 -19.18
C ALA A 40 9.36 -11.96 -19.58
N GLU A 41 10.19 -12.93 -19.19
CA GLU A 41 9.95 -14.34 -19.49
C GLU A 41 8.76 -14.92 -18.71
N SER A 42 8.65 -14.60 -17.43
CA SER A 42 7.54 -15.04 -16.57
C SER A 42 6.18 -14.64 -17.15
N ILE A 43 6.09 -13.40 -17.67
CA ILE A 43 4.85 -12.86 -18.28
C ILE A 43 4.60 -13.47 -19.66
N ALA A 44 5.65 -13.63 -20.49
CA ALA A 44 5.49 -14.04 -21.88
C ALA A 44 5.15 -15.53 -22.01
N THR A 45 5.86 -16.39 -21.31
CA THR A 45 5.81 -17.85 -21.49
C THR A 45 5.88 -18.64 -20.18
N GLY A 46 6.16 -17.97 -19.06
CA GLY A 46 6.40 -18.59 -17.76
C GLY A 46 5.16 -18.67 -16.87
N THR A 47 5.41 -18.61 -15.57
CA THR A 47 4.40 -18.79 -14.50
C THR A 47 3.28 -17.77 -14.54
N ALA A 48 3.54 -16.55 -15.03
CA ALA A 48 2.58 -15.47 -15.11
C ALA A 48 1.92 -15.28 -16.48
N ALA A 49 2.20 -16.14 -17.49
CA ALA A 49 1.68 -15.99 -18.85
C ALA A 49 0.14 -16.03 -18.94
N ALA A 50 -0.52 -16.76 -18.06
CA ALA A 50 -1.98 -16.81 -17.95
C ALA A 50 -2.55 -15.81 -16.91
N GLY A 51 -1.73 -14.88 -16.41
CA GLY A 51 -2.00 -14.04 -15.28
C GLY A 51 -1.79 -14.77 -13.94
N VAL A 52 -1.68 -14.01 -12.85
CA VAL A 52 -1.46 -14.53 -11.50
C VAL A 52 -2.66 -14.29 -10.60
N LEU A 53 -2.76 -15.06 -9.52
CA LEU A 53 -3.73 -14.85 -8.47
C LEU A 53 -3.37 -13.61 -7.65
N ILE A 54 -4.39 -12.97 -7.09
CA ILE A 54 -4.25 -11.84 -6.18
C ILE A 54 -4.68 -12.29 -4.80
N PHE A 55 -3.78 -12.18 -3.82
CA PHE A 55 -4.06 -12.52 -2.43
C PHE A 55 -4.11 -11.27 -1.54
N GLY A 56 -4.44 -11.47 -0.27
CA GLY A 56 -4.28 -10.49 0.79
C GLY A 56 -3.15 -10.92 1.73
N GLN A 57 -2.19 -10.05 1.99
CA GLN A 57 -1.13 -10.24 2.99
C GLN A 57 -0.26 -11.51 2.74
N HIS A 58 -0.05 -11.93 1.49
CA HIS A 58 0.67 -13.17 1.12
C HIS A 58 0.10 -14.45 1.77
N ASP A 59 -1.18 -14.44 2.16
CA ASP A 59 -1.81 -15.61 2.80
C ASP A 59 -2.44 -16.54 1.76
N ASP A 60 -1.63 -17.41 1.18
CA ASP A 60 -2.01 -18.42 0.18
C ASP A 60 -2.84 -19.58 0.75
N ARG A 61 -3.00 -19.64 2.09
CA ARG A 61 -3.90 -20.60 2.77
C ARG A 61 -5.36 -20.17 2.71
N LYS A 62 -5.62 -18.90 2.36
CA LYS A 62 -6.95 -18.36 2.13
C LYS A 62 -7.29 -18.35 0.65
N GLU A 63 -8.59 -18.23 0.35
CA GLU A 63 -9.03 -18.03 -1.02
C GLU A 63 -8.42 -16.76 -1.60
N PRO A 64 -8.05 -16.77 -2.90
CA PRO A 64 -7.55 -15.58 -3.56
C PRO A 64 -8.63 -14.50 -3.61
N LEU A 65 -8.22 -13.25 -3.48
CA LEU A 65 -9.10 -12.08 -3.67
C LEU A 65 -9.56 -11.93 -5.11
N GLY A 66 -8.75 -12.38 -6.06
CA GLY A 66 -9.02 -12.20 -7.47
C GLY A 66 -7.87 -12.65 -8.36
N ARG A 67 -7.77 -12.03 -9.55
CA ARG A 67 -6.77 -12.36 -10.55
C ARG A 67 -6.31 -11.12 -11.31
N SER A 68 -5.06 -11.12 -11.78
CA SER A 68 -4.59 -10.16 -12.77
C SER A 68 -5.28 -10.39 -14.12
N MET A 69 -5.72 -9.29 -14.76
CA MET A 69 -6.30 -9.26 -16.10
C MET A 69 -5.26 -8.86 -17.16
N GLU A 70 -4.27 -8.07 -16.75
CA GLU A 70 -3.17 -7.60 -17.57
C GLU A 70 -1.93 -7.49 -16.70
N LEU A 71 -0.81 -7.96 -17.22
CA LEU A 71 0.52 -7.81 -16.66
C LEU A 71 1.45 -7.36 -17.77
N ARG A 72 2.28 -6.38 -17.51
CA ARG A 72 3.35 -5.95 -18.41
C ARG A 72 4.42 -5.21 -17.63
N GLU A 73 5.63 -5.23 -18.16
CA GLU A 73 6.63 -4.28 -17.73
C GLU A 73 6.46 -2.95 -18.48
N ASP A 74 6.72 -1.87 -17.80
CA ASP A 74 6.87 -0.54 -18.41
C ASP A 74 8.09 0.18 -17.81
N ALA A 75 8.26 1.47 -18.10
CA ALA A 75 9.44 2.21 -17.62
C ALA A 75 9.50 2.34 -16.09
N THR A 76 8.40 2.14 -15.38
CA THR A 76 8.30 2.27 -13.92
C THR A 76 8.54 0.92 -13.23
N GLY A 77 7.96 -0.17 -13.78
CA GLY A 77 8.01 -1.48 -13.11
C GLY A 77 7.04 -2.49 -13.68
N LEU A 78 6.60 -3.41 -12.82
CA LEU A 78 5.56 -4.39 -13.13
C LEU A 78 4.18 -3.75 -12.99
N PHE A 79 3.63 -3.28 -14.11
CA PHE A 79 2.25 -2.83 -14.19
C PHE A 79 1.29 -4.01 -14.07
N VAL A 80 0.24 -3.82 -13.28
CA VAL A 80 -0.88 -4.76 -13.13
C VAL A 80 -2.22 -4.05 -13.32
N LYS A 81 -3.11 -4.69 -14.06
CA LYS A 81 -4.54 -4.46 -13.99
C LYS A 81 -5.16 -5.70 -13.38
N GLY A 82 -5.72 -5.57 -12.19
CA GLY A 82 -6.31 -6.66 -11.44
C GLY A 82 -7.81 -6.51 -11.25
N GLN A 83 -8.46 -7.63 -10.98
CA GLN A 83 -9.86 -7.66 -10.59
C GLN A 83 -10.02 -8.44 -9.28
N ILE A 84 -10.64 -7.80 -8.30
CA ILE A 84 -11.04 -8.42 -7.04
C ILE A 84 -12.44 -9.01 -7.23
N SER A 85 -12.62 -10.27 -6.87
CA SER A 85 -13.88 -11.00 -6.98
C SER A 85 -14.94 -10.49 -6.01
N ASP A 86 -16.23 -10.69 -6.31
CA ASP A 86 -17.35 -10.27 -5.45
C ASP A 86 -17.68 -11.33 -4.38
N THR A 87 -16.67 -11.76 -3.63
CA THR A 87 -16.79 -12.58 -2.42
C THR A 87 -16.97 -11.70 -1.19
N ALA A 88 -17.30 -12.26 -0.03
CA ALA A 88 -17.35 -11.51 1.23
C ALA A 88 -16.00 -10.80 1.51
N MET A 89 -14.89 -11.55 1.51
CA MET A 89 -13.55 -11.02 1.71
C MET A 89 -13.14 -10.03 0.60
N GLY A 90 -13.49 -10.33 -0.65
CA GLY A 90 -13.23 -9.42 -1.77
C GLY A 90 -13.95 -8.08 -1.62
N ARG A 91 -15.19 -8.05 -1.13
CA ARG A 91 -15.93 -6.80 -0.85
C ARG A 91 -15.27 -5.99 0.27
N ASP A 92 -14.79 -6.64 1.33
CA ASP A 92 -14.07 -5.97 2.41
C ASP A 92 -12.80 -5.31 1.90
N TYR A 93 -11.98 -6.01 1.10
CA TYR A 93 -10.79 -5.44 0.46
C TYR A 93 -11.11 -4.29 -0.49
N ARG A 94 -12.15 -4.44 -1.32
CA ARG A 94 -12.62 -3.36 -2.21
C ARG A 94 -12.99 -2.11 -1.41
N GLN A 95 -13.65 -2.26 -0.26
CA GLN A 95 -14.01 -1.13 0.59
C GLN A 95 -12.77 -0.47 1.19
N LEU A 96 -11.83 -1.25 1.72
CA LEU A 96 -10.57 -0.72 2.27
C LEU A 96 -9.72 0.01 1.23
N ILE A 97 -9.72 -0.46 -0.03
CA ILE A 97 -9.03 0.23 -1.14
C ILE A 97 -9.75 1.54 -1.48
N LYS A 98 -11.08 1.56 -1.55
CA LYS A 98 -11.87 2.77 -1.78
C LYS A 98 -11.64 3.83 -0.71
N ASP A 99 -11.52 3.41 0.53
CA ASP A 99 -11.31 4.27 1.69
C ASP A 99 -9.83 4.73 1.81
N GLY A 100 -8.94 4.22 0.93
CA GLY A 100 -7.52 4.53 0.98
C GLY A 100 -6.80 3.94 2.20
N VAL A 101 -7.38 2.93 2.83
CA VAL A 101 -6.78 2.21 3.97
C VAL A 101 -5.78 1.18 3.48
N LEU A 102 -6.05 0.55 2.32
CA LEU A 102 -5.16 -0.37 1.63
C LEU A 102 -4.87 0.19 0.23
N ASP A 103 -3.64 0.55 -0.04
CA ASP A 103 -3.19 1.06 -1.33
C ASP A 103 -1.87 0.45 -1.81
N GLN A 104 -1.30 -0.49 -1.06
CA GLN A 104 0.01 -1.07 -1.34
C GLN A 104 -0.08 -2.49 -1.86
N MET A 105 0.88 -2.84 -2.71
CA MET A 105 1.02 -4.17 -3.30
C MET A 105 2.40 -4.75 -3.03
N SER A 106 2.50 -6.05 -3.08
CA SER A 106 3.74 -6.82 -3.03
C SER A 106 3.65 -7.99 -3.99
N ILE A 107 4.77 -8.63 -4.29
CA ILE A 107 4.85 -9.78 -5.18
C ILE A 107 5.41 -10.99 -4.45
N GLY A 108 4.88 -12.18 -4.78
CA GLY A 108 5.50 -13.45 -4.48
C GLY A 108 6.21 -13.97 -5.73
N TYR A 109 7.48 -14.32 -5.63
CA TYR A 109 8.30 -14.75 -6.76
C TYR A 109 9.36 -15.76 -6.35
N VAL A 110 9.94 -16.44 -7.35
CA VAL A 110 11.18 -17.23 -7.21
C VAL A 110 12.26 -16.55 -8.05
N ALA A 111 13.37 -16.16 -7.41
CA ALA A 111 14.52 -15.62 -8.12
C ALA A 111 15.21 -16.72 -8.93
N GLN A 112 15.32 -16.51 -10.24
CA GLN A 112 15.98 -17.42 -11.18
C GLN A 112 17.41 -16.98 -11.49
N GLU A 113 17.60 -15.67 -11.72
CA GLU A 113 18.89 -15.07 -12.00
C GLU A 113 19.05 -13.78 -11.19
N TYR A 114 20.17 -13.65 -10.52
CA TYR A 114 20.49 -12.44 -9.74
C TYR A 114 22.00 -12.31 -9.55
N ASP A 115 22.44 -11.09 -9.27
CA ASP A 115 23.79 -10.76 -8.80
C ASP A 115 23.69 -10.11 -7.42
N VAL A 116 24.77 -10.17 -6.65
CA VAL A 116 24.88 -9.47 -5.36
C VAL A 116 26.00 -8.45 -5.47
N ASP A 117 25.70 -7.19 -5.18
CA ASP A 117 26.69 -6.12 -5.22
C ASP A 117 27.58 -6.05 -3.96
N THR A 118 28.51 -5.09 -3.92
CA THR A 118 29.43 -4.89 -2.78
C THR A 118 28.74 -4.42 -1.51
N ASN A 119 27.50 -3.92 -1.58
CA ASN A 119 26.69 -3.49 -0.45
C ASN A 119 25.74 -4.61 0.02
N ASN A 120 25.91 -5.81 -0.53
CA ASN A 120 25.05 -6.97 -0.29
C ASN A 120 23.60 -6.76 -0.74
N VAL A 121 23.37 -5.91 -1.76
CA VAL A 121 22.09 -5.75 -2.43
C VAL A 121 21.98 -6.81 -3.53
N ARG A 122 20.87 -7.52 -3.58
CA ARG A 122 20.59 -8.56 -4.58
C ARG A 122 19.85 -7.96 -5.77
N HIS A 123 20.48 -7.92 -6.94
CA HIS A 123 19.92 -7.42 -8.18
C HIS A 123 19.23 -8.54 -8.94
N LEU A 124 17.90 -8.57 -8.90
CA LEU A 124 17.07 -9.60 -9.52
C LEU A 124 16.94 -9.33 -11.01
N ARG A 125 17.54 -10.19 -11.83
CA ARG A 125 17.56 -10.07 -13.31
C ARG A 125 16.48 -10.91 -13.98
N LYS A 126 16.08 -12.01 -13.32
CA LYS A 126 15.02 -12.91 -13.82
C LYS A 126 14.29 -13.51 -12.62
N VAL A 127 12.97 -13.42 -12.65
CA VAL A 127 12.10 -13.98 -11.61
C VAL A 127 10.91 -14.72 -12.21
N ASP A 128 10.49 -15.77 -11.54
CA ASP A 128 9.21 -16.41 -11.78
C ASP A 128 8.18 -15.75 -10.86
N LEU A 129 7.31 -14.92 -11.40
CA LEU A 129 6.22 -14.28 -10.68
C LEU A 129 5.15 -15.33 -10.36
N LEU A 130 4.86 -15.52 -9.08
CA LEU A 130 3.89 -16.51 -8.59
C LEU A 130 2.53 -15.89 -8.27
N GLU A 131 2.54 -14.72 -7.59
CA GLU A 131 1.34 -14.04 -7.16
C GLU A 131 1.58 -12.52 -6.97
N ILE A 132 0.49 -11.78 -6.80
CA ILE A 132 0.49 -10.39 -6.35
C ILE A 132 -0.39 -10.32 -5.10
N SER A 133 0.05 -9.61 -4.07
CA SER A 133 -0.73 -9.41 -2.86
C SER A 133 -1.03 -7.94 -2.59
N ILE A 134 -2.24 -7.68 -2.08
CA ILE A 134 -2.59 -6.40 -1.47
C ILE A 134 -2.19 -6.49 -0.01
N VAL A 135 -1.29 -5.60 0.43
CA VAL A 135 -0.61 -5.71 1.73
C VAL A 135 -0.61 -4.40 2.52
N ASN A 136 -0.38 -4.51 3.83
CA ASN A 136 -0.17 -3.35 4.70
C ASN A 136 1.26 -2.82 4.60
N TYR A 137 2.23 -3.72 4.43
CA TYR A 137 3.67 -3.41 4.46
C TYR A 137 4.36 -4.18 3.32
N PRO A 138 4.53 -3.56 2.15
CA PRO A 138 5.26 -4.17 1.04
C PRO A 138 6.77 -4.14 1.27
N ALA A 139 7.50 -5.09 0.72
CA ALA A 139 8.95 -5.00 0.65
C ALA A 139 9.37 -3.81 -0.22
N ASN A 140 8.83 -3.69 -1.44
CA ASN A 140 9.03 -2.53 -2.32
C ASN A 140 8.02 -1.42 -1.95
N THR A 141 8.49 -0.39 -1.22
CA THR A 141 7.63 0.67 -0.66
C THR A 141 6.98 1.59 -1.69
N GLU A 142 7.44 1.53 -2.95
CA GLU A 142 6.87 2.28 -4.07
C GLU A 142 5.77 1.49 -4.82
N ALA A 143 5.56 0.21 -4.49
CA ALA A 143 4.54 -0.63 -5.12
C ALA A 143 3.14 -0.27 -4.63
N LYS A 144 2.31 0.32 -5.51
CA LYS A 144 1.01 0.92 -5.11
C LYS A 144 -0.11 0.69 -6.11
N ILE A 145 -1.33 0.65 -5.59
CA ILE A 145 -2.57 0.78 -6.36
C ILE A 145 -2.74 2.26 -6.73
N GLU A 146 -2.71 2.57 -8.02
CA GLU A 146 -2.79 3.94 -8.53
C GLU A 146 -4.21 4.35 -8.89
N SER A 147 -5.04 3.40 -9.30
CA SER A 147 -6.45 3.63 -9.55
C SER A 147 -7.32 2.43 -9.20
N TYR A 148 -8.54 2.72 -8.76
CA TYR A 148 -9.57 1.73 -8.48
C TYR A 148 -10.89 2.16 -9.13
N LYS A 149 -11.49 1.30 -9.96
CA LYS A 149 -12.78 1.57 -10.57
C LYS A 149 -13.89 0.97 -9.70
N GLY A 150 -14.42 1.78 -8.81
CA GLY A 150 -15.43 1.33 -7.86
C GLY A 150 -16.12 2.46 -7.09
N GLY A 151 -16.20 3.67 -7.65
CA GLY A 151 -16.81 4.86 -7.03
C GLY A 151 -15.75 5.93 -6.69
N HIS A 152 -15.98 7.14 -7.16
CA HIS A 152 -15.06 8.27 -7.04
C HIS A 152 -14.80 8.67 -5.59
N THR A 153 -13.56 8.61 -5.17
CA THR A 153 -12.92 9.68 -4.39
C THR A 153 -11.45 9.72 -4.76
N GLN A 154 -11.08 10.68 -5.61
CA GLN A 154 -9.69 11.01 -5.81
C GLN A 154 -9.19 11.67 -4.53
N MET A 155 -8.41 10.98 -3.72
CA MET A 155 -7.49 11.64 -2.82
C MET A 155 -6.37 12.25 -3.67
N LYS A 156 -6.43 13.58 -3.82
CA LYS A 156 -5.31 14.35 -4.35
C LYS A 156 -4.17 14.21 -3.35
N THR A 157 -3.15 13.46 -3.70
CA THR A 157 -1.85 13.57 -3.04
C THR A 157 -1.39 15.00 -3.20
N ALA A 158 -1.28 15.72 -2.08
CA ALA A 158 -0.70 17.06 -2.04
C ALA A 158 0.77 16.95 -2.44
N LYS A 159 1.09 17.34 -3.67
CA LYS A 159 2.48 17.62 -4.05
C LYS A 159 2.96 18.77 -3.18
N GLU A 160 3.95 18.50 -2.39
CA GLU A 160 4.76 19.48 -1.68
C GLU A 160 5.31 20.48 -2.69
N GLN A 161 4.68 21.66 -2.75
CA GLN A 161 5.23 22.83 -3.45
C GLN A 161 5.86 23.71 -2.41
N THR A 162 7.17 23.84 -2.48
CA THR A 162 8.01 24.81 -1.77
C THR A 162 7.45 26.25 -2.00
N PRO A 163 7.36 27.09 -0.97
CA PRO A 163 6.68 28.38 -1.07
C PRO A 163 7.53 29.42 -1.77
N ALA A 164 6.99 29.99 -2.85
CA ALA A 164 7.42 31.31 -3.33
C ALA A 164 6.56 32.37 -2.63
N THR A 165 7.24 33.24 -1.93
CA THR A 165 6.74 34.41 -1.23
C THR A 165 5.90 35.33 -2.11
N LYS A 166 4.66 35.69 -1.70
CA LYS A 166 4.04 37.01 -1.99
C LYS A 166 2.82 37.28 -1.11
N GLU A 167 2.97 38.37 -0.38
CA GLU A 167 2.04 39.40 0.07
C GLU A 167 0.60 39.08 0.53
N VAL A 168 0.38 39.53 1.76
CA VAL A 168 -0.82 39.66 2.56
C VAL A 168 -1.86 40.58 1.89
N LYS A 169 -3.14 40.17 1.87
CA LYS A 169 -4.30 41.06 2.06
C LYS A 169 -5.30 40.36 2.95
N GLU A 170 -5.60 41.03 4.08
CA GLU A 170 -6.67 40.72 5.02
C GLU A 170 -8.05 40.79 4.36
N GLU A 171 -8.91 39.80 4.69
CA GLU A 171 -10.33 40.08 4.93
C GLU A 171 -10.92 39.03 5.90
N THR A 172 -11.66 39.57 6.85
CA THR A 172 -12.23 39.03 8.07
C THR A 172 -13.42 38.09 7.84
N GLY A 173 -13.55 37.07 8.71
CA GLY A 173 -14.88 36.54 9.07
C GLY A 173 -14.98 35.10 9.49
N ALA A 174 -15.26 34.91 10.80
CA ALA A 174 -15.94 33.79 11.48
C ALA A 174 -15.12 32.58 11.97
N GLU A 175 -14.80 32.67 13.23
CA GLU A 175 -14.77 31.71 14.36
C GLU A 175 -14.74 30.19 14.06
N GLY A 176 -13.55 29.61 14.21
CA GLY A 176 -13.31 28.24 14.63
C GLY A 176 -12.14 28.27 15.61
N GLN A 177 -12.39 27.94 16.89
CA GLN A 177 -11.40 27.98 17.96
C GLN A 177 -10.26 26.99 17.66
N ALA A 178 -9.13 27.53 17.22
CA ALA A 178 -7.86 26.81 17.24
C ALA A 178 -7.34 26.79 18.68
N VAL A 179 -7.30 25.62 19.30
CA VAL A 179 -6.62 25.41 20.58
C VAL A 179 -5.13 25.46 20.32
N THR A 180 -4.52 26.62 20.53
CA THR A 180 -3.07 26.78 20.53
C THR A 180 -2.50 26.30 21.84
N MET A 181 -1.84 25.16 21.83
CA MET A 181 -1.03 24.69 22.97
C MET A 181 0.34 25.38 22.91
N THR A 182 0.81 25.85 24.10
CA THR A 182 2.16 26.40 24.22
C THR A 182 3.21 25.27 24.21
N GLU A 183 4.46 25.61 23.88
CA GLU A 183 5.57 24.62 23.91
C GLU A 183 5.74 23.95 25.28
N GLU A 184 5.47 24.66 26.37
CA GLU A 184 5.48 24.14 27.73
C GLU A 184 4.37 23.10 27.99
N GLN A 185 3.16 23.34 27.42
CA GLN A 185 2.05 22.37 27.53
C GLN A 185 2.31 21.11 26.71
N LEU A 186 2.96 21.23 25.56
CA LEU A 186 3.35 20.09 24.75
C LEU A 186 4.44 19.26 25.45
N ALA A 187 5.42 19.92 26.07
CA ALA A 187 6.49 19.25 26.83
C ALA A 187 5.93 18.46 28.04
N GLN A 188 4.98 19.04 28.80
CA GLN A 188 4.33 18.36 29.91
C GLN A 188 3.49 17.15 29.45
N LEU A 189 2.83 17.25 28.31
CA LEU A 189 2.05 16.13 27.75
C LEU A 189 2.95 14.97 27.31
N LEU A 190 4.11 15.28 26.72
CA LEU A 190 5.12 14.29 26.32
C LEU A 190 5.76 13.60 27.55
N GLU A 191 6.00 14.35 28.62
CA GLU A 191 6.56 13.80 29.86
C GLU A 191 5.55 12.87 30.57
N GLN A 192 4.27 13.24 30.65
CA GLN A 192 3.20 12.36 31.16
C GLN A 192 2.99 11.10 30.31
N ALA A 193 3.14 11.21 28.99
CA ALA A 193 3.03 10.05 28.10
C ALA A 193 4.22 9.08 28.29
N ALA A 194 5.42 9.62 28.52
CA ALA A 194 6.61 8.82 28.80
C ALA A 194 6.52 8.08 30.15
N GLU A 195 6.03 8.75 31.19
CA GLU A 195 5.83 8.12 32.52
C GLU A 195 4.76 7.04 32.48
N SER A 196 3.65 7.25 31.77
CA SER A 196 2.58 6.25 31.65
C SER A 196 3.00 5.02 30.83
N GLY A 197 3.87 5.20 29.84
CA GLY A 197 4.44 4.11 29.03
C GLY A 197 5.44 3.26 29.84
N ALA A 198 6.30 3.90 30.62
CA ALA A 198 7.31 3.23 31.45
C ALA A 198 6.68 2.42 32.59
N THR A 199 5.66 2.96 33.26
CA THR A 199 4.92 2.28 34.33
C THR A 199 4.13 1.07 33.83
N LYS A 200 3.60 1.12 32.60
CA LYS A 200 2.86 -0.01 32.01
C LYS A 200 3.81 -1.16 31.59
N ALA A 201 5.01 -0.82 31.11
CA ALA A 201 6.03 -1.80 30.75
C ALA A 201 6.62 -2.50 32.00
N LEU A 202 6.87 -1.75 33.08
CA LEU A 202 7.37 -2.29 34.35
C LEU A 202 6.35 -3.20 35.04
N LYS A 203 5.07 -2.87 34.99
CA LYS A 203 4.00 -3.72 35.56
C LYS A 203 3.84 -5.02 34.78
N ALA A 204 3.92 -4.98 33.44
CA ALA A 204 3.87 -6.18 32.62
C ALA A 204 5.08 -7.11 32.84
N ALA A 205 6.26 -6.55 33.11
CA ALA A 205 7.47 -7.32 33.43
C ALA A 205 7.42 -7.95 34.84
N ALA A 206 6.81 -7.28 35.83
CA ALA A 206 6.63 -7.81 37.17
C ALA A 206 5.60 -8.95 37.21
N ASP A 207 4.48 -8.82 36.50
CA ASP A 207 3.45 -9.86 36.41
C ASP A 207 3.94 -11.13 35.68
N ALA A 208 4.92 -10.99 34.77
CA ALA A 208 5.54 -12.12 34.08
C ALA A 208 6.57 -12.89 34.95
N ALA A 209 7.18 -12.23 35.93
CA ALA A 209 8.18 -12.84 36.82
C ALA A 209 7.55 -13.68 37.94
N ASP A 210 6.29 -13.42 38.30
CA ASP A 210 5.58 -14.17 39.36
C ASP A 210 4.96 -15.49 38.87
N ASP A 211 4.87 -15.70 37.55
CA ASP A 211 4.29 -16.93 36.96
C ASP A 211 5.32 -18.07 36.73
N GLU A 212 6.64 -17.77 36.86
CA GLU A 212 7.70 -18.79 36.74
C GLU A 212 8.11 -19.46 38.07
N THR A 213 7.41 -19.14 39.19
CA THR A 213 7.75 -19.67 40.52
C THR A 213 6.61 -20.47 41.19
N LYS A 214 5.75 -21.12 40.43
CA LYS A 214 4.76 -22.09 40.96
C LYS A 214 4.84 -23.45 40.33
#